data_8200c63e59f258e2e8ee53e8f7812901
#
_entry.id   8200c63e59f258e2e8ee53e8f7812901
#
_cell.length_a   1.000
_cell.length_b   1.000
_cell.length_c   1.000
_cell.angle_alpha   90.00
_cell.angle_beta   90.00
_cell.angle_gamma   90.00
#
_symmetry.space_group_name_H-M   'P 1'
#
loop_
_entity.id
_entity.type
_entity.pdbx_description
1 polymer ?
#
loop_
_entity_poly.entity_id
_entity_poly.type
_entity_poly.pdbx_seq_one_letter_code
_entity_poly.pdbx_strand_id
1 'polypeptide(L)'
;MSRWGVKRPQDFGPGSDGSATMEQPLKVMVIDDSRTIRRTAQMLLGEAGCEVITASDGFDALAKIVDHKPRIIFVDVLMPRLDGYQTCAIIKHNNAFKDTPVILLSSRDGLFDKARGRVVGSDQFLTKPFSKEELLDAIRASVPGFAAQDSNAP
;
A
#
# COMPACT_ATOMS: atom_id res chain seq x y z
N MET A 1 -9.61 -17.67 8.78
CA MET A 1 -9.05 -17.69 8.57
C MET A 1 -8.26 -16.80 8.38
N SER A 2 -7.87 -16.30 8.50
CA SER A 2 -7.27 -15.49 8.35
C SER A 2 -6.22 -15.50 7.72
N ARG A 3 -6.25 -15.63 6.82
CA ARG A 3 -5.43 -15.76 6.10
C ARG A 3 -4.32 -15.01 6.44
N TRP A 4 -4.16 -14.06 6.38
CA TRP A 4 -2.95 -13.59 6.53
C TRP A 4 -2.79 -12.77 7.61
N GLY A 5 -3.64 -12.41 7.95
CA GLY A 5 -3.41 -11.77 8.94
C GLY A 5 -3.15 -12.31 10.07
N VAL A 6 -3.54 -13.35 10.12
CA VAL A 6 -3.51 -13.84 11.29
C VAL A 6 -2.39 -14.56 11.55
N LYS A 7 -1.58 -14.11 12.33
CA LYS A 7 -0.53 -14.88 12.82
C LYS A 7 -1.06 -15.78 13.84
N ARG A 8 -0.78 -17.00 13.71
CA ARG A 8 -1.10 -17.95 14.72
C ARG A 8 -0.12 -17.81 15.85
N PRO A 9 -0.47 -18.17 17.05
CA PRO A 9 0.46 -18.03 18.19
C PRO A 9 1.80 -18.66 17.94
N GLN A 10 1.84 -19.76 17.28
CA GLN A 10 3.12 -20.42 17.05
C GLN A 10 3.99 -19.69 16.07
N ASP A 11 3.43 -18.78 15.27
CA ASP A 11 4.22 -18.01 14.34
C ASP A 11 5.08 -16.99 15.04
N PHE A 12 4.72 -16.64 16.26
CA PHE A 12 5.51 -15.69 16.98
C PHE A 12 6.61 -16.32 17.75
N GLY A 13 6.42 -17.50 18.24
CA GLY A 13 7.41 -18.14 19.04
C GLY A 13 7.70 -17.40 20.33
N PRO A 14 8.51 -17.98 21.16
CA PRO A 14 8.78 -17.35 22.45
C PRO A 14 9.47 -16.02 22.35
N GLY A 15 10.30 -15.85 21.35
CA GLY A 15 11.05 -14.64 21.24
C GLY A 15 10.42 -13.61 20.36
N SER A 16 9.27 -13.91 19.83
CA SER A 16 8.67 -12.98 18.89
C SER A 16 7.38 -12.43 19.39
N ASP A 17 7.34 -12.10 20.64
CA ASP A 17 6.17 -11.52 21.20
C ASP A 17 5.87 -10.20 20.54
N GLY A 18 5.06 -9.42 21.15
CA GLY A 18 4.63 -8.17 20.58
C GLY A 18 5.76 -7.24 20.25
N SER A 19 6.84 -7.29 21.00
CA SER A 19 7.91 -6.36 20.74
C SER A 19 8.59 -6.67 19.42
N ALA A 20 8.76 -7.94 19.10
CA ALA A 20 9.33 -8.28 17.82
C ALA A 20 8.44 -7.79 16.70
N THR A 21 7.13 -7.94 16.87
CA THR A 21 6.19 -7.49 15.87
C THR A 21 6.28 -5.99 15.68
N MET A 22 6.41 -5.27 16.77
CA MET A 22 6.45 -3.82 16.69
C MET A 22 7.66 -3.30 15.98
N GLU A 23 8.72 -4.08 15.94
CA GLU A 23 9.93 -3.62 15.32
C GLU A 23 9.98 -3.88 13.83
N GLN A 24 9.01 -4.57 13.31
CA GLN A 24 8.97 -4.82 11.88
C GLN A 24 8.25 -3.66 11.21
N PRO A 25 8.94 -2.92 10.36
CA PRO A 25 8.24 -1.83 9.68
C PRO A 25 7.22 -2.38 8.69
N LEU A 26 6.15 -1.65 8.54
CA LEU A 26 5.14 -2.01 7.57
C LEU A 26 5.67 -1.73 6.17
N LYS A 27 5.59 -2.71 5.30
CA LYS A 27 6.01 -2.54 3.91
C LYS A 27 4.87 -1.96 3.10
N VAL A 28 5.10 -0.81 2.52
CA VAL A 28 4.11 -0.09 1.72
C VAL A 28 4.68 0.10 0.32
N MET A 29 3.91 -0.24 -0.70
CA MET A 29 4.34 0.01 -2.06
C MET A 29 3.59 1.19 -2.63
N VAL A 30 4.30 2.07 -3.34
CA VAL A 30 3.72 3.23 -3.99
C VAL A 30 4.08 3.18 -5.46
N ILE A 31 3.07 3.10 -6.31
CA ILE A 31 3.24 2.98 -7.75
C ILE A 31 2.70 4.24 -8.41
N ASP A 32 3.56 5.02 -9.01
CA ASP A 32 3.16 6.27 -9.66
C ASP A 32 4.24 6.63 -10.66
N ASP A 33 3.84 7.08 -11.84
CA ASP A 33 4.84 7.46 -12.83
C ASP A 33 5.47 8.82 -12.53
N SER A 34 4.93 9.57 -11.59
CA SER A 34 5.50 10.84 -11.17
C SER A 34 6.55 10.62 -10.10
N ARG A 35 7.77 11.01 -10.41
CA ARG A 35 8.86 10.90 -9.45
C ARG A 35 8.60 11.75 -8.21
N THR A 36 8.00 12.91 -8.39
CA THR A 36 7.67 13.79 -7.27
C THR A 36 6.71 13.13 -6.32
N ILE A 37 5.68 12.49 -6.84
CA ILE A 37 4.69 11.81 -6.00
C ILE A 37 5.36 10.65 -5.25
N ARG A 38 6.18 9.86 -5.96
CA ARG A 38 6.87 8.74 -5.28
C ARG A 38 7.75 9.23 -4.15
N ARG A 39 8.50 10.33 -4.38
CA ARG A 39 9.37 10.87 -3.35
C ARG A 39 8.60 11.42 -2.17
N THR A 40 7.51 12.13 -2.45
CA THR A 40 6.68 12.69 -1.40
C THR A 40 6.11 11.58 -0.53
N ALA A 41 5.54 10.55 -1.16
CA ALA A 41 4.97 9.44 -0.40
C ALA A 41 6.05 8.71 0.40
N GLN A 42 7.22 8.52 -0.20
CA GLN A 42 8.31 7.84 0.47
C GLN A 42 8.77 8.60 1.71
N MET A 43 8.86 9.92 1.59
CA MET A 43 9.24 10.74 2.72
C MET A 43 8.19 10.69 3.83
N LEU A 44 6.94 10.90 3.46
CA LEU A 44 5.86 10.95 4.45
C LEU A 44 5.69 9.61 5.16
N LEU A 45 5.70 8.53 4.41
CA LEU A 45 5.52 7.21 5.00
C LEU A 45 6.76 6.75 5.75
N GLY A 46 7.93 7.15 5.28
CA GLY A 46 9.17 6.84 6.00
C GLY A 46 9.21 7.50 7.36
N GLU A 47 8.71 8.74 7.45
CA GLU A 47 8.61 9.42 8.73
C GLU A 47 7.69 8.70 9.70
N ALA A 48 6.72 7.98 9.17
CA ALA A 48 5.78 7.24 9.99
C ALA A 48 6.29 5.84 10.34
N GLY A 49 7.50 5.51 9.93
CA GLY A 49 8.10 4.22 10.28
C GLY A 49 7.86 3.12 9.27
N CYS A 50 7.35 3.45 8.09
CA CYS A 50 7.10 2.44 7.07
C CYS A 50 8.34 2.19 6.22
N GLU A 51 8.45 0.98 5.71
CA GLU A 51 9.44 0.67 4.68
C GLU A 51 8.73 0.85 3.35
N VAL A 52 9.20 1.76 2.51
CA VAL A 52 8.50 2.12 1.29
C VAL A 52 9.23 1.56 0.09
N ILE A 53 8.50 0.81 -0.72
CA ILE A 53 8.98 0.29 -1.99
C ILE A 53 8.28 1.09 -3.08
N THR A 54 9.01 1.69 -3.99
CA THR A 54 8.41 2.48 -5.06
C THR A 54 8.54 1.77 -6.39
N ALA A 55 7.58 2.03 -7.28
CA ALA A 55 7.63 1.52 -8.63
C ALA A 55 7.13 2.62 -9.55
N SER A 56 7.70 2.68 -10.75
CA SER A 56 7.40 3.77 -11.68
C SER A 56 6.29 3.43 -12.66
N ASP A 57 5.92 2.19 -12.78
CA ASP A 57 4.81 1.77 -13.65
C ASP A 57 4.28 0.43 -13.18
N GLY A 58 3.23 -0.03 -13.83
CA GLY A 58 2.57 -1.27 -13.41
C GLY A 58 3.42 -2.51 -13.60
N PHE A 59 4.22 -2.54 -14.65
CA PHE A 59 5.09 -3.71 -14.89
C PHE A 59 6.20 -3.80 -13.85
N ASP A 60 6.82 -2.65 -13.55
CA ASP A 60 7.84 -2.58 -12.52
C ASP A 60 7.26 -3.03 -11.17
N ALA A 61 6.02 -2.58 -10.90
CA ALA A 61 5.35 -2.93 -9.66
C ALA A 61 5.10 -4.42 -9.55
N LEU A 62 4.61 -5.04 -10.61
CA LEU A 62 4.30 -6.47 -10.55
C LEU A 62 5.55 -7.30 -10.28
N ALA A 63 6.69 -6.88 -10.85
CA ALA A 63 7.94 -7.57 -10.56
C ALA A 63 8.34 -7.41 -9.10
N LYS A 64 8.20 -6.20 -8.56
CA LYS A 64 8.63 -5.92 -7.19
C LYS A 64 7.71 -6.53 -6.15
N ILE A 65 6.43 -6.66 -6.46
CA ILE A 65 5.48 -7.24 -5.52
C ILE A 65 5.90 -8.66 -5.13
N VAL A 66 6.35 -9.43 -6.10
CA VAL A 66 6.75 -10.81 -5.86
C VAL A 66 7.92 -10.86 -4.88
N ASP A 67 8.86 -9.95 -5.04
CA ASP A 67 10.05 -9.96 -4.19
C ASP A 67 9.81 -9.37 -2.81
N HIS A 68 9.05 -8.29 -2.75
CA HIS A 68 8.94 -7.53 -1.51
C HIS A 68 7.69 -7.83 -0.69
N LYS A 69 6.63 -8.34 -1.32
CA LYS A 69 5.40 -8.72 -0.63
C LYS A 69 4.87 -7.60 0.27
N PRO A 70 4.54 -6.45 -0.31
CA PRO A 70 4.04 -5.33 0.51
C PRO A 70 2.72 -5.67 1.18
N ARG A 71 2.47 -5.02 2.31
CA ARG A 71 1.22 -5.21 3.04
C ARG A 71 0.10 -4.33 2.52
N ILE A 72 0.42 -3.27 1.81
CA ILE A 72 -0.56 -2.38 1.23
C ILE A 72 0.06 -1.72 0.00
N ILE A 73 -0.74 -1.43 -0.99
CA ILE A 73 -0.26 -0.89 -2.27
C ILE A 73 -1.08 0.33 -2.63
N PHE A 74 -0.39 1.43 -2.94
CA PHE A 74 -1.01 2.63 -3.50
C PHE A 74 -0.62 2.69 -4.96
N VAL A 75 -1.57 2.86 -5.86
CA VAL A 75 -1.27 2.88 -7.28
C VAL A 75 -2.02 3.99 -8.00
N ASP A 76 -1.28 4.76 -8.80
CA ASP A 76 -1.85 5.84 -9.60
C ASP A 76 -2.78 5.28 -10.67
N VAL A 77 -3.94 5.87 -10.80
CA VAL A 77 -4.91 5.46 -11.81
C VAL A 77 -4.39 5.68 -13.23
N LEU A 78 -3.76 6.84 -13.46
CA LEU A 78 -3.31 7.20 -14.80
C LEU A 78 -1.83 6.94 -14.97
N MET A 79 -1.49 5.86 -15.62
CA MET A 79 -0.12 5.54 -15.97
C MET A 79 -0.08 5.02 -17.40
N PRO A 80 1.03 5.22 -18.13
CA PRO A 80 1.11 4.71 -19.48
C PRO A 80 1.18 3.19 -19.52
N ARG A 81 0.65 2.63 -20.58
CA ARG A 81 0.70 1.21 -20.89
C ARG A 81 -0.18 0.36 -19.97
N LEU A 82 0.13 0.31 -18.72
CA LEU A 82 -0.66 -0.46 -17.74
C LEU A 82 -1.13 0.52 -16.67
N ASP A 83 -2.40 0.90 -16.73
CA ASP A 83 -2.91 1.89 -15.80
C ASP A 83 -3.19 1.29 -14.42
N GLY A 84 -3.62 2.12 -13.49
CA GLY A 84 -3.84 1.67 -12.12
C GLY A 84 -4.98 0.68 -11.99
N TYR A 85 -6.03 0.82 -12.77
CA TYR A 85 -7.13 -0.15 -12.74
C TYR A 85 -6.65 -1.51 -13.20
N GLN A 86 -5.90 -1.53 -14.30
CA GLN A 86 -5.36 -2.78 -14.83
C GLN A 86 -4.39 -3.42 -13.85
N THR A 87 -3.52 -2.61 -13.27
CA THR A 87 -2.56 -3.12 -12.29
C THR A 87 -3.29 -3.71 -11.09
N CYS A 88 -4.30 -3.02 -10.59
CA CYS A 88 -5.10 -3.50 -9.47
C CYS A 88 -5.78 -4.83 -9.81
N ALA A 89 -6.36 -4.91 -11.01
CA ALA A 89 -7.05 -6.12 -11.42
C ALA A 89 -6.08 -7.31 -11.45
N ILE A 90 -4.88 -7.10 -11.97
CA ILE A 90 -3.89 -8.18 -12.02
C ILE A 90 -3.51 -8.63 -10.63
N ILE A 91 -3.28 -7.69 -9.73
CA ILE A 91 -2.93 -8.00 -8.35
C ILE A 91 -4.06 -8.81 -7.70
N LYS A 92 -5.28 -8.34 -7.86
CA LYS A 92 -6.43 -8.97 -7.20
C LYS A 92 -6.78 -10.33 -7.79
N HIS A 93 -6.35 -10.62 -9.01
CA HIS A 93 -6.57 -11.93 -9.60
C HIS A 93 -5.46 -12.92 -9.27
N ASN A 94 -4.42 -12.49 -8.60
CA ASN A 94 -3.33 -13.37 -8.22
C ASN A 94 -3.61 -13.93 -6.83
N ASN A 95 -3.68 -15.25 -6.73
CA ASN A 95 -4.02 -15.88 -5.44
C ASN A 95 -3.06 -15.51 -4.32
N ALA A 96 -1.81 -15.23 -4.63
CA ALA A 96 -0.84 -14.88 -3.61
C ALA A 96 -1.04 -13.46 -3.09
N PHE A 97 -1.67 -12.57 -3.88
CA PHE A 97 -1.76 -11.16 -3.51
C PHE A 97 -3.18 -10.60 -3.50
N LYS A 98 -4.17 -11.43 -3.75
CA LYS A 98 -5.54 -10.94 -3.87
C LYS A 98 -6.05 -10.29 -2.59
N ASP A 99 -5.48 -10.63 -1.45
CA ASP A 99 -5.90 -10.07 -0.17
C ASP A 99 -5.11 -8.84 0.24
N THR A 100 -4.14 -8.45 -0.55
CA THR A 100 -3.37 -7.25 -0.27
C THR A 100 -4.21 -6.03 -0.60
N PRO A 101 -4.42 -5.11 0.34
CA PRO A 101 -5.20 -3.92 0.05
C PRO A 101 -4.55 -3.07 -1.03
N VAL A 102 -5.37 -2.59 -1.95
CA VAL A 102 -4.93 -1.72 -3.03
C VAL A 102 -5.74 -0.43 -2.98
N ILE A 103 -5.03 0.68 -2.88
CA ILE A 103 -5.62 2.01 -2.81
C ILE A 103 -5.31 2.71 -4.12
N LEU A 104 -6.33 3.15 -4.83
CA LEU A 104 -6.13 3.87 -6.09
C LEU A 104 -5.87 5.35 -5.80
N LEU A 105 -4.90 5.92 -6.50
CA LEU A 105 -4.57 7.34 -6.39
C LEU A 105 -5.07 8.05 -7.63
N SER A 106 -5.80 9.14 -7.45
CA SER A 106 -6.37 9.88 -8.56
C SER A 106 -6.03 11.35 -8.41
N SER A 107 -5.71 12.03 -9.50
CA SER A 107 -5.49 13.46 -9.40
C SER A 107 -6.82 14.16 -9.20
N ARG A 108 -6.74 15.36 -8.62
CA ARG A 108 -7.95 16.13 -8.35
C ARG A 108 -8.74 16.40 -9.62
N ASP A 109 -8.02 16.67 -10.70
CA ASP A 109 -8.66 16.95 -11.98
C ASP A 109 -8.76 15.71 -12.86
N GLY A 110 -8.38 14.56 -12.32
CA GLY A 110 -8.38 13.34 -13.11
C GLY A 110 -9.75 12.71 -13.18
N LEU A 111 -9.89 11.80 -14.12
CA LEU A 111 -11.11 11.06 -14.28
C LEU A 111 -11.03 9.81 -13.42
N PHE A 112 -11.52 9.90 -12.22
CA PHE A 112 -11.57 8.72 -11.37
C PHE A 112 -12.97 8.13 -11.46
N ASP A 113 -13.04 6.88 -11.80
CA ASP A 113 -14.29 6.16 -11.87
C ASP A 113 -14.36 5.19 -10.70
N LYS A 114 -15.12 5.55 -9.69
CA LYS A 114 -15.25 4.71 -8.50
C LYS A 114 -15.86 3.36 -8.82
N ALA A 115 -16.80 3.34 -9.76
CA ALA A 115 -17.43 2.08 -10.15
C ALA A 115 -16.38 1.16 -10.76
N ARG A 116 -15.49 1.70 -11.60
CA ARG A 116 -14.44 0.91 -12.20
C ARG A 116 -13.46 0.40 -11.14
N GLY A 117 -13.15 1.24 -10.15
CA GLY A 117 -12.30 0.83 -9.05
C GLY A 117 -12.91 -0.35 -8.30
N ARG A 118 -14.21 -0.30 -8.04
CA ARG A 118 -14.86 -1.40 -7.36
C ARG A 118 -14.85 -2.68 -8.19
N VAL A 119 -15.01 -2.55 -9.50
CA VAL A 119 -15.02 -3.71 -10.39
C VAL A 119 -13.66 -4.42 -10.36
N VAL A 120 -12.56 -3.67 -10.31
CA VAL A 120 -11.24 -4.28 -10.27
C VAL A 120 -10.81 -4.69 -8.87
N GLY A 121 -11.65 -4.40 -7.86
CA GLY A 121 -11.39 -4.89 -6.52
C GLY A 121 -10.56 -3.98 -5.65
N SER A 122 -10.46 -2.69 -5.98
CA SER A 122 -9.70 -1.78 -5.11
C SER A 122 -10.41 -1.64 -3.77
N ASP A 123 -9.63 -1.38 -2.75
CA ASP A 123 -10.15 -1.28 -1.39
C ASP A 123 -10.52 0.15 -1.02
N GLN A 124 -9.79 1.11 -1.55
CA GLN A 124 -10.04 2.52 -1.28
C GLN A 124 -9.52 3.34 -2.44
N PHE A 125 -9.81 4.62 -2.40
CA PHE A 125 -9.17 5.55 -3.32
C PHE A 125 -8.78 6.81 -2.55
N LEU A 126 -7.81 7.54 -3.08
CA LEU A 126 -7.27 8.71 -2.46
C LEU A 126 -6.97 9.74 -3.54
N THR A 127 -7.23 11.00 -3.26
CA THR A 127 -7.00 12.06 -4.23
C THR A 127 -5.64 12.70 -4.03
N LYS A 128 -4.93 12.97 -5.11
CA LYS A 128 -3.67 13.70 -5.06
C LYS A 128 -3.94 15.18 -5.22
N PRO A 129 -3.23 16.05 -4.55
CA PRO A 129 -2.19 15.75 -3.58
C PRO A 129 -2.77 15.24 -2.26
N PHE A 130 -2.02 14.40 -1.61
CA PHE A 130 -2.46 13.80 -0.36
C PHE A 130 -1.57 14.30 0.78
N SER A 131 -2.15 14.35 1.97
CA SER A 131 -1.39 14.68 3.16
C SER A 131 -0.88 13.41 3.81
N LYS A 132 0.04 13.58 4.74
CA LYS A 132 0.53 12.46 5.53
C LYS A 132 -0.62 11.78 6.26
N GLU A 133 -1.51 12.58 6.85
CA GLU A 133 -2.64 12.00 7.58
C GLU A 133 -3.57 11.20 6.68
N GLU A 134 -3.78 11.67 5.47
CA GLU A 134 -4.62 10.93 4.54
C GLU A 134 -4.01 9.60 4.17
N LEU A 135 -2.69 9.56 3.96
CA LEU A 135 -2.01 8.30 3.70
C LEU A 135 -2.13 7.36 4.89
N LEU A 136 -1.89 7.89 6.09
CA LEU A 136 -1.93 7.06 7.29
C LEU A 136 -3.33 6.57 7.60
N ASP A 137 -4.35 7.39 7.36
CA ASP A 137 -5.72 6.97 7.57
C ASP A 137 -6.10 5.85 6.61
N ALA A 138 -5.63 5.92 5.36
CA ALA A 138 -5.88 4.85 4.41
C ALA A 138 -5.25 3.55 4.88
N ILE A 139 -4.04 3.63 5.43
CA ILE A 139 -3.38 2.44 5.95
C ILE A 139 -4.12 1.89 7.16
N ARG A 140 -4.54 2.75 8.08
CA ARG A 140 -5.29 2.31 9.25
C ARG A 140 -6.58 1.60 8.89
N ALA A 141 -7.22 2.09 7.85
CA ALA A 141 -8.49 1.49 7.42
C ALA A 141 -8.30 0.11 6.79
N SER A 142 -7.14 -0.15 6.22
CA SER A 142 -6.89 -1.39 5.49
C SER A 142 -5.98 -2.38 6.20
N VAL A 143 -5.16 -1.92 7.12
CA VAL A 143 -4.19 -2.78 7.81
C VAL A 143 -4.48 -2.75 9.31
N PRO A 144 -5.18 -3.74 9.82
CA PRO A 144 -5.53 -3.75 11.25
C PRO A 144 -4.27 -3.75 12.12
N GLY A 145 -4.33 -2.98 13.16
CA GLY A 145 -3.22 -2.93 14.10
C GLY A 145 -2.09 -2.00 13.72
N PHE A 146 -2.19 -1.34 12.59
CA PHE A 146 -1.13 -0.41 12.19
C PHE A 146 -1.12 0.79 13.14
N ALA A 147 0.07 1.12 13.63
CA ALA A 147 0.28 2.30 14.44
C ALA A 147 1.48 3.05 13.88
N ALA A 148 1.24 4.25 13.39
CA ALA A 148 2.30 5.05 12.82
C ALA A 148 3.23 5.54 13.92
N GLN A 149 4.52 5.60 13.60
CA GLN A 149 5.47 6.23 14.49
C GLN A 149 5.31 7.73 14.38
N ASP A 150 5.41 8.41 15.50
CA ASP A 150 5.38 9.85 15.50
C ASP A 150 6.81 10.35 15.56
N SER A 151 7.33 10.74 14.42
CA SER A 151 8.72 11.18 14.36
C SER A 151 8.94 12.49 15.10
N ASN A 152 7.87 13.16 15.47
CA ASN A 152 7.99 14.39 16.24
C ASN A 152 7.72 14.18 17.71
N ALA A 153 7.51 12.97 18.12
CA ALA A 153 7.26 12.71 19.53
C ALA A 153 8.50 13.05 20.33
N PRO A 154 8.33 13.61 21.47
CA PRO A 154 9.46 13.97 22.32
C PRO A 154 10.30 12.77 22.71
#